data_c596a527a1aa1cab8ba47a93172644bf
#
_entry.id   c596a527a1aa1cab8ba47a93172644bf
#
_cell.length_a   1.000
_cell.length_b   1.000
_cell.length_c   1.000
_cell.angle_alpha   90.00
_cell.angle_beta   90.00
_cell.angle_gamma   90.00
#
_symmetry.space_group_name_H-M   'P 1'
#
loop_
_entity.id
_entity.type
_entity.pdbx_description
1 polymer ?
#
loop_
_entity_poly.entity_id
_entity_poly.type
_entity_poly.pdbx_seq_one_letter_code
_entity_poly.pdbx_strand_id
1 'polypeptide(L)'
;MNKKYILGIACGYHDSSAALILDGLVIGAMEEERFTGIKHDATFPTNAINWLYKDNKITGDDISVVTFYENPKLKLERIEESTKRGGLVNFFKRKSIIDSNKEQAKEIESKIY
;
A
#
# COMPACT_ATOMS: atom_id res chain seq x y z
N MET A 1 20.76 10.09 20.13
CA MET A 1 19.41 9.49 20.17
C MET A 1 19.06 8.90 18.82
N ASN A 2 18.52 7.71 18.83
CA ASN A 2 18.08 7.07 17.59
C ASN A 2 16.79 7.72 17.09
N LYS A 3 16.80 8.15 15.84
CA LYS A 3 15.60 8.66 15.18
C LYS A 3 14.65 7.50 14.90
N LYS A 4 13.37 7.68 15.15
CA LYS A 4 12.35 6.68 14.91
C LYS A 4 11.54 7.05 13.67
N TYR A 5 11.79 6.35 12.58
CA TYR A 5 11.05 6.52 11.33
C TYR A 5 9.93 5.48 11.24
N ILE A 6 8.75 5.95 10.89
CA ILE A 6 7.60 5.09 10.62
C ILE A 6 7.16 5.34 9.18
N LEU A 7 6.97 4.27 8.42
CA LEU A 7 6.47 4.33 7.05
C LEU A 7 5.01 3.87 7.03
N GLY A 8 4.12 4.77 6.61
CA GLY A 8 2.71 4.44 6.40
C GLY A 8 2.44 4.17 4.94
N ILE A 9 1.70 3.12 4.63
CA ILE A 9 1.40 2.69 3.27
C ILE A 9 -0.10 2.51 3.08
N ALA A 10 -0.62 3.02 1.96
CA ALA A 10 -1.97 2.76 1.49
C ALA A 10 -1.89 2.29 0.05
N CYS A 11 -2.46 1.13 -0.26
CA CYS A 11 -2.49 0.59 -1.62
C CYS A 11 -3.51 -0.54 -1.76
N GLY A 12 -3.68 -1.01 -2.98
CA GLY A 12 -4.48 -2.20 -3.26
C GLY A 12 -5.97 -1.94 -3.48
N TYR A 13 -6.42 -0.71 -3.38
CA TYR A 13 -7.81 -0.35 -3.66
C TYR A 13 -7.88 0.81 -4.65
N HIS A 14 -7.43 1.99 -4.27
CA HIS A 14 -7.25 3.14 -5.16
C HIS A 14 -6.29 4.13 -4.50
N ASP A 15 -5.72 5.02 -5.29
CA ASP A 15 -4.90 6.14 -4.82
C ASP A 15 -3.79 5.71 -3.84
N SER A 16 -2.94 4.79 -4.29
CA SER A 16 -1.79 4.33 -3.50
C SER A 16 -0.91 5.50 -3.07
N SER A 17 -0.45 5.45 -1.84
CA SER A 17 0.36 6.52 -1.26
C SER A 17 1.27 5.98 -0.16
N ALA A 18 2.27 6.78 0.18
CA ALA A 18 3.14 6.52 1.32
C ALA A 18 3.37 7.80 2.09
N ALA A 19 3.53 7.67 3.39
CA ALA A 19 3.86 8.78 4.27
C ALA A 19 5.02 8.38 5.19
N LEU A 20 5.94 9.30 5.40
CA LEU A 20 7.08 9.09 6.29
C LEU A 20 6.91 9.97 7.53
N ILE A 21 7.03 9.34 8.69
CA ILE A 21 6.85 9.99 9.98
C ILE A 21 8.16 9.87 10.74
N LEU A 22 8.64 10.98 11.28
CA LEU A 22 9.85 11.02 12.11
C LEU A 22 9.49 11.58 13.47
N ASP A 23 9.72 10.77 14.51
CA ASP A 23 9.50 11.17 15.91
C ASP A 23 8.12 11.83 16.13
N GLY A 24 7.09 11.25 15.51
CA GLY A 24 5.71 11.69 15.64
C GLY A 24 5.26 12.78 14.67
N LEU A 25 6.13 13.28 13.80
CA LEU A 25 5.80 14.31 12.82
C LEU A 25 5.81 13.75 11.41
N VAL A 26 4.79 14.06 10.61
CA VAL A 26 4.78 13.72 9.19
C VAL A 26 5.77 14.60 8.46
N ILE A 27 6.85 14.01 7.95
CA ILE A 27 7.91 14.75 7.24
C ILE A 27 7.81 14.63 5.73
N GLY A 28 6.94 13.77 5.22
CA GLY A 28 6.68 13.65 3.79
C GLY A 28 5.52 12.72 3.52
N ALA A 29 4.82 12.99 2.42
CA ALA A 29 3.76 12.13 1.92
C ALA A 29 3.70 12.29 0.41
N MET A 30 3.45 11.19 -0.31
CA MET A 30 3.43 11.21 -1.76
C MET A 30 2.50 10.13 -2.29
N GLU A 31 1.75 10.49 -3.33
CA GLU A 31 0.91 9.55 -4.07
C GLU A 31 1.69 8.92 -5.21
N GLU A 32 1.47 7.63 -5.44
CA GLU A 32 2.13 6.91 -6.52
C GLU A 32 1.76 7.44 -7.90
N GLU A 33 0.54 7.93 -8.07
CA GLU A 33 0.06 8.53 -9.31
C GLU A 33 0.97 9.67 -9.81
N ARG A 34 1.60 10.41 -8.92
CA ARG A 34 2.52 11.49 -9.30
C ARG A 34 3.72 11.01 -10.10
N PHE A 35 4.11 9.74 -9.90
CA PHE A 35 5.25 9.14 -10.61
C PHE A 35 4.80 8.34 -11.83
N THR A 36 3.67 7.65 -11.74
CA THR A 36 3.20 6.75 -12.80
C THR A 36 2.27 7.45 -13.80
N GLY A 37 1.58 8.51 -13.39
CA GLY A 37 0.56 9.16 -14.22
C GLY A 37 -0.71 8.32 -14.40
N ILE A 38 -0.80 7.17 -13.73
CA ILE A 38 -1.97 6.30 -13.80
C ILE A 38 -3.01 6.78 -12.82
N LYS A 39 -4.17 7.21 -13.34
CA LYS A 39 -5.26 7.73 -12.51
C LYS A 39 -5.74 6.66 -11.53
N HIS A 40 -5.81 7.04 -10.25
CA HIS A 40 -6.22 6.14 -9.16
C HIS A 40 -5.34 4.89 -9.03
N ASP A 41 -4.04 5.04 -9.33
CA ASP A 41 -3.08 3.93 -9.26
C ASP A 41 -3.15 3.24 -7.89
N ALA A 42 -3.46 1.95 -7.89
CA ALA A 42 -3.63 1.14 -6.69
C ALA A 42 -2.46 0.17 -6.45
N THR A 43 -1.40 0.27 -7.24
CA THR A 43 -0.22 -0.59 -7.09
C THR A 43 0.57 -0.25 -5.83
N PHE A 44 1.46 -1.15 -5.42
CA PHE A 44 2.34 -0.86 -4.29
C PHE A 44 3.14 0.42 -4.57
N PRO A 45 3.17 1.39 -3.63
CA PRO A 45 3.72 2.72 -3.91
C PRO A 45 5.25 2.75 -3.87
N THR A 46 5.88 1.95 -4.72
CA THR A 46 7.34 1.81 -4.79
C THR A 46 8.04 3.13 -5.08
N ASN A 47 7.53 3.88 -6.05
CA ASN A 47 8.14 5.15 -6.42
C ASN A 47 7.97 6.22 -5.34
N ALA A 48 6.79 6.25 -4.71
CA ALA A 48 6.53 7.17 -3.60
C ALA A 48 7.47 6.89 -2.43
N ILE A 49 7.63 5.61 -2.05
CA ILE A 49 8.52 5.20 -0.97
C ILE A 49 9.98 5.56 -1.30
N ASN A 50 10.43 5.23 -2.49
CA ASN A 50 11.79 5.53 -2.92
C ASN A 50 12.07 7.04 -2.91
N TRP A 51 11.10 7.84 -3.34
CA TRP A 51 11.22 9.28 -3.30
C TRP A 51 11.35 9.80 -1.87
N LEU A 52 10.52 9.30 -0.94
CA LEU A 52 10.58 9.67 0.47
C LEU A 52 11.93 9.31 1.10
N TYR A 53 12.44 8.14 0.79
CA TYR A 53 13.75 7.71 1.28
C TYR A 53 14.87 8.60 0.75
N LYS A 54 14.86 8.86 -0.55
CA LYS A 54 15.87 9.69 -1.20
C LYS A 54 15.84 11.13 -0.71
N ASP A 55 14.65 11.70 -0.58
CA ASP A 55 14.46 13.08 -0.11
C ASP A 55 14.96 13.26 1.32
N ASN A 56 14.81 12.25 2.16
CA ASN A 56 15.23 12.28 3.56
C ASN A 56 16.58 11.62 3.81
N LYS A 57 17.26 11.16 2.77
CA LYS A 57 18.59 10.53 2.83
C LYS A 57 18.63 9.33 3.79
N ILE A 58 17.60 8.49 3.73
CA ILE A 58 17.49 7.25 4.51
C ILE A 58 17.31 6.05 3.59
N THR A 59 17.40 4.86 4.18
CA THR A 59 17.12 3.59 3.52
C THR A 59 16.06 2.82 4.30
N GLY A 60 15.62 1.68 3.78
CA GLY A 60 14.68 0.82 4.49
C GLY A 60 15.17 0.36 5.86
N ASP A 61 16.48 0.27 6.04
CA ASP A 61 17.08 -0.13 7.32
C ASP A 61 16.83 0.89 8.43
N ASP A 62 16.55 2.15 8.07
CA ASP A 62 16.26 3.20 9.04
C ASP A 62 14.82 3.16 9.54
N ILE A 63 13.96 2.39 8.88
CA ILE A 63 12.54 2.30 9.23
C ILE A 63 12.35 1.39 10.45
N SER A 64 11.76 1.93 11.51
CA SER A 64 11.47 1.18 12.73
C SER A 64 10.18 0.38 12.64
N VAL A 65 9.15 0.96 12.01
CA VAL A 65 7.82 0.36 11.90
C VAL A 65 7.24 0.68 10.54
N VAL A 66 6.60 -0.30 9.93
CA VAL A 66 5.78 -0.10 8.73
C VAL A 66 4.33 -0.32 9.12
N THR A 67 3.47 0.62 8.75
CA THR A 67 2.03 0.52 9.01
C THR A 67 1.27 0.46 7.69
N PHE A 68 0.20 -0.29 7.69
CA PHE A 68 -0.71 -0.38 6.56
C PHE A 68 -2.10 0.02 7.02
N TYR A 69 -2.80 0.85 6.23
CA TYR A 69 -4.09 1.40 6.63
C TYR A 69 -5.17 0.35 6.86
N GLU A 70 -4.99 -0.86 6.34
CA GLU A 70 -5.94 -1.94 6.41
C GLU A 70 -5.21 -3.28 6.47
N ASN A 71 -5.81 -4.28 7.12
CA ASN A 71 -5.27 -5.63 7.12
C ASN A 71 -5.53 -6.26 5.72
N PRO A 72 -4.49 -6.66 4.97
CA PRO A 72 -4.66 -7.22 3.63
C PRO A 72 -5.57 -8.46 3.59
N LYS A 73 -5.52 -9.31 4.60
CA LYS A 73 -6.37 -10.51 4.68
C LYS A 73 -7.83 -10.14 4.86
N LEU A 74 -8.13 -9.20 5.75
CA LEU A 74 -9.50 -8.73 5.96
C LEU A 74 -10.06 -8.06 4.72
N LYS A 75 -9.23 -7.34 3.98
CA LYS A 75 -9.64 -6.74 2.72
C LYS A 75 -10.04 -7.79 1.70
N LEU A 76 -9.25 -8.85 1.55
CA LEU A 76 -9.56 -9.95 0.64
C LEU A 76 -10.85 -10.66 1.03
N GLU A 77 -11.05 -10.92 2.33
CA GLU A 77 -12.28 -11.53 2.84
C GLU A 77 -13.50 -10.69 2.49
N ARG A 78 -13.43 -9.39 2.66
CA ARG A 78 -14.53 -8.47 2.29
C ARG A 78 -14.85 -8.49 0.80
N ILE A 79 -13.83 -8.55 -0.04
CA ILE A 79 -14.01 -8.63 -1.49
C ILE A 79 -14.66 -9.97 -1.87
N GLU A 80 -14.19 -11.07 -1.31
CA GLU A 80 -14.75 -12.41 -1.54
C GLU A 80 -16.21 -12.50 -1.12
N GLU A 81 -16.54 -11.99 0.05
CA GLU A 81 -17.92 -11.97 0.56
C GLU A 81 -18.82 -11.12 -0.33
N SER A 82 -18.37 -9.95 -0.74
CA SER A 82 -19.09 -9.08 -1.67
C SER A 82 -19.35 -9.78 -3.01
N THR A 83 -18.38 -10.56 -3.50
CA THR A 83 -18.51 -11.35 -4.73
C THR A 83 -19.58 -12.41 -4.60
N LYS A 84 -19.66 -13.11 -3.47
CA LYS A 84 -20.71 -14.12 -3.20
C LYS A 84 -22.11 -13.53 -3.25
N ARG A 85 -22.30 -12.27 -2.85
CA ARG A 85 -23.58 -11.57 -2.85
C ARG A 85 -23.98 -11.02 -4.22
N GLY A 86 -23.04 -10.85 -5.13
CA GLY A 86 -23.25 -10.11 -6.37
C GLY A 86 -23.73 -10.90 -7.58
N GLY A 87 -23.92 -12.22 -7.49
CA GLY A 87 -24.34 -13.06 -8.61
C GLY A 87 -23.23 -13.35 -9.63
N LEU A 88 -23.54 -14.19 -10.64
CA LEU A 88 -22.54 -14.74 -11.57
C LEU A 88 -21.80 -13.68 -12.40
N VAL A 89 -22.49 -12.65 -12.87
CA VAL A 89 -21.86 -11.60 -13.70
C VAL A 89 -20.83 -10.83 -12.88
N ASN A 90 -21.16 -10.49 -11.66
CA ASN A 90 -20.25 -9.82 -10.76
C ASN A 90 -19.12 -10.74 -10.27
N PHE A 91 -19.39 -12.05 -10.19
CA PHE A 91 -18.40 -13.05 -9.83
C PHE A 91 -17.19 -13.03 -10.79
N PHE A 92 -17.41 -13.14 -12.08
CA PHE A 92 -16.32 -13.13 -13.06
C PHE A 92 -15.57 -11.80 -13.09
N LYS A 93 -16.29 -10.70 -12.97
CA LYS A 93 -15.70 -9.37 -12.94
C LYS A 93 -14.80 -9.14 -11.72
N ARG A 94 -15.21 -9.66 -10.56
CA ARG A 94 -14.50 -9.47 -9.29
C ARG A 94 -13.41 -10.50 -9.03
N LYS A 95 -13.45 -11.63 -9.70
CA LYS A 95 -12.40 -12.64 -9.58
C LYS A 95 -11.03 -12.09 -9.98
N SER A 96 -10.98 -11.32 -11.05
CA SER A 96 -9.75 -10.65 -11.48
C SER A 96 -9.23 -9.68 -10.39
N ILE A 97 -10.13 -8.95 -9.73
CA ILE A 97 -9.78 -8.04 -8.65
C ILE A 97 -9.24 -8.81 -7.44
N ILE A 98 -9.88 -9.91 -7.07
CA ILE A 98 -9.44 -10.76 -5.96
C ILE A 98 -8.04 -11.31 -6.21
N ASP A 99 -7.78 -11.85 -7.41
CA ASP A 99 -6.48 -12.40 -7.76
C ASP A 99 -5.39 -11.33 -7.72
N SER A 100 -5.68 -10.15 -8.25
CA SER A 100 -4.77 -9.00 -8.19
C SER A 100 -4.48 -8.59 -6.75
N ASN A 101 -5.50 -8.56 -5.88
CA ASN A 101 -5.32 -8.20 -4.47
C ASN A 101 -4.54 -9.26 -3.70
N LYS A 102 -4.67 -10.54 -4.04
CA LYS A 102 -3.87 -11.61 -3.44
C LYS A 102 -2.39 -11.45 -3.75
N GLU A 103 -2.06 -11.11 -4.99
CA GLU A 103 -0.68 -10.81 -5.39
C GLU A 103 -0.14 -9.59 -4.66
N GLN A 104 -0.92 -8.53 -4.56
CA GLN A 104 -0.54 -7.34 -3.83
C GLN A 104 -0.33 -7.61 -2.34
N ALA A 105 -1.18 -8.42 -1.73
CA ALA A 105 -1.02 -8.80 -0.33
C ALA A 105 0.29 -9.54 -0.09
N LYS A 106 0.65 -10.46 -0.98
CA LYS A 106 1.93 -11.18 -0.93
C LYS A 106 3.11 -10.23 -1.12
N GLU A 107 3.00 -9.30 -2.06
CA GLU A 107 4.03 -8.30 -2.31
C GLU A 107 4.25 -7.41 -1.09
N ILE A 108 3.18 -6.94 -0.47
CA ILE A 108 3.24 -6.13 0.75
C ILE A 108 3.91 -6.92 1.87
N GLU A 109 3.49 -8.15 2.11
CA GLU A 109 4.06 -9.00 3.15
C GLU A 109 5.56 -9.22 2.92
N SER A 110 5.99 -9.50 1.69
CA SER A 110 7.39 -9.72 1.38
C SER A 110 8.26 -8.48 1.57
N LYS A 111 7.70 -7.28 1.40
CA LYS A 111 8.41 -6.01 1.56
C LYS A 111 8.43 -5.50 2.99
N ILE A 112 7.45 -5.89 3.80
CA ILE A 112 7.35 -5.50 5.21
C ILE A 112 8.13 -6.47 6.09
N TYR A 113 8.02 -7.73 5.83
CA TYR A 113 8.65 -8.80 6.58
C TYR A 113 9.83 -9.41 5.82
#